data_bb17873d618775559383275804e0e89d
#
_entry.id   bb17873d618775559383275804e0e89d
#
_cell.length_a   1.000
_cell.length_b   1.000
_cell.length_c   1.000
_cell.angle_alpha   90.00
_cell.angle_beta   90.00
_cell.angle_gamma   90.00
#
_symmetry.space_group_name_H-M   'P 1'
#
loop_
_entity.id
_entity.type
_entity.pdbx_description
1 polymer ?
#
loop_
_entity_poly.entity_id
_entity_poly.type
_entity_poly.pdbx_seq_one_letter_code
_entity_poly.pdbx_strand_id
1 'polypeptide(L)'
;MRLIVADVRSTSTDGIAAGHYFTVAQNYLDLFGAEMDVRIAGGPVYGDRFGNKLIRLPHDYIVGSSAVRNKRAVFQNVRALLREAQDDVIVLQCSAVATAYLGLALFKKKETKVYAIQYSADGVNSALKRGLYALCRRKISGVICPNAAIGAAYGRPMCVVSDYISTGTMQPPVPYAQKRYDFGMVGLITSDKGVVEAAKRLRNTPYRVLIAGRVQEAPLETELRAVCAGAKNIELRLEYLSEAAYDEAIRQCRYCILNYSENYSLHSSGVVFDILFRGVPIVGSRCGTLQMVEANELGKTVSRMADFAPERLLDEAVHDRYVRNIARYCQSQAQEREKLRDFLTRGAAE
;
A
#
# COMPACT_ATOMS: atom_id res chain seq x y z
N MET A 1 13.35 24.39 1.80
CA MET A 1 13.11 23.18 2.62
C MET A 1 13.21 21.97 1.68
N ARG A 2 14.08 21.03 1.97
CA ARG A 2 14.23 19.79 1.23
C ARG A 2 13.41 18.70 1.93
N LEU A 3 12.62 17.94 1.16
CA LEU A 3 11.84 16.80 1.63
C LEU A 3 12.54 15.50 1.18
N ILE A 4 12.98 14.67 2.12
CA ILE A 4 13.63 13.39 1.83
C ILE A 4 12.67 12.27 2.15
N VAL A 5 12.21 11.54 1.13
CA VAL A 5 11.40 10.33 1.27
C VAL A 5 12.33 9.12 1.30
N ALA A 6 12.43 8.48 2.46
CA ALA A 6 13.51 7.53 2.72
C ALA A 6 13.00 6.10 2.95
N ASP A 7 13.46 5.17 2.14
CA ASP A 7 13.36 3.73 2.35
C ASP A 7 14.69 3.20 2.93
N VAL A 8 14.81 3.24 4.24
CA VAL A 8 16.01 2.73 4.93
C VAL A 8 16.12 1.20 4.93
N ARG A 9 15.06 0.51 4.55
CA ARG A 9 15.06 -0.95 4.40
C ARG A 9 15.54 -1.37 3.02
N SER A 10 15.06 -0.71 1.95
CA SER A 10 15.44 -0.98 0.55
C SER A 10 15.45 -2.49 0.26
N THR A 11 14.26 -3.10 0.37
CA THR A 11 14.13 -4.56 0.31
C THR A 11 14.42 -5.08 -1.08
N SER A 12 15.33 -6.05 -1.18
CA SER A 12 15.73 -6.73 -2.40
C SER A 12 15.47 -8.22 -2.31
N THR A 13 14.88 -8.80 -3.36
CA THR A 13 14.74 -10.24 -3.58
C THR A 13 15.42 -10.55 -4.90
N ASP A 14 16.47 -11.35 -4.91
CA ASP A 14 17.24 -11.71 -6.11
C ASP A 14 17.71 -10.50 -6.94
N GLY A 15 18.09 -9.41 -6.25
CA GLY A 15 18.52 -8.16 -6.88
C GLY A 15 17.39 -7.29 -7.42
N ILE A 16 16.14 -7.72 -7.25
CA ILE A 16 14.96 -6.98 -7.68
C ILE A 16 14.32 -6.31 -6.45
N ALA A 17 13.91 -5.05 -6.60
CA ALA A 17 13.22 -4.35 -5.54
C ALA A 17 11.89 -5.01 -5.19
N ALA A 18 11.68 -5.27 -3.92
CA ALA A 18 10.45 -5.86 -3.40
C ALA A 18 9.66 -4.83 -2.58
N GLY A 19 8.35 -4.78 -2.80
CA GLY A 19 7.42 -3.94 -2.03
C GLY A 19 7.02 -2.64 -2.71
N HIS A 20 6.15 -1.89 -2.04
CA HIS A 20 5.51 -0.67 -2.57
C HIS A 20 6.35 0.61 -2.44
N TYR A 21 7.59 0.51 -1.95
CA TYR A 21 8.38 1.69 -1.57
C TYR A 21 8.75 2.58 -2.75
N PHE A 22 8.96 2.01 -3.93
CA PHE A 22 9.17 2.80 -5.14
C PHE A 22 7.93 3.61 -5.52
N THR A 23 6.76 2.98 -5.44
CA THR A 23 5.49 3.62 -5.77
C THR A 23 5.18 4.74 -4.78
N VAL A 24 5.45 4.54 -3.48
CA VAL A 24 5.33 5.60 -2.47
C VAL A 24 6.30 6.74 -2.76
N ALA A 25 7.57 6.44 -3.07
CA ALA A 25 8.56 7.46 -3.40
C ALA A 25 8.15 8.28 -4.62
N GLN A 26 7.67 7.61 -5.68
CA GLN A 26 7.16 8.27 -6.88
C GLN A 26 5.93 9.14 -6.56
N ASN A 27 5.00 8.63 -5.75
CA ASN A 27 3.81 9.38 -5.36
C ASN A 27 4.17 10.70 -4.64
N TYR A 28 5.16 10.68 -3.74
CA TYR A 28 5.62 11.91 -3.09
C TYR A 28 6.33 12.88 -4.07
N LEU A 29 7.05 12.35 -5.07
CA LEU A 29 7.60 13.19 -6.14
C LEU A 29 6.51 13.86 -6.96
N ASP A 30 5.47 13.10 -7.32
CA ASP A 30 4.34 13.59 -8.13
C ASP A 30 3.51 14.62 -7.35
N LEU A 31 3.32 14.40 -6.04
CA LEU A 31 2.56 15.31 -5.18
C LEU A 31 3.28 16.62 -4.90
N PHE A 32 4.58 16.59 -4.65
CA PHE A 32 5.30 17.72 -4.06
C PHE A 32 6.49 18.19 -4.89
N GLY A 33 6.94 17.42 -5.91
CA GLY A 33 8.16 17.72 -6.66
C GLY A 33 8.17 19.02 -7.45
N ALA A 34 6.99 19.57 -7.77
CA ALA A 34 6.85 20.89 -8.39
C ALA A 34 6.99 22.05 -7.41
N GLU A 35 6.69 21.82 -6.11
CA GLU A 35 6.63 22.86 -5.09
C GLU A 35 7.81 22.80 -4.10
N MET A 36 8.46 21.64 -4.00
CA MET A 36 9.52 21.37 -3.05
C MET A 36 10.70 20.65 -3.71
N ASP A 37 11.90 20.79 -3.14
CA ASP A 37 13.02 19.91 -3.51
C ASP A 37 12.82 18.54 -2.85
N VAL A 38 12.11 17.66 -3.56
CA VAL A 38 11.90 16.28 -3.11
C VAL A 38 13.07 15.41 -3.55
N ARG A 39 13.65 14.69 -2.58
CA ARG A 39 14.71 13.70 -2.78
C ARG A 39 14.24 12.35 -2.29
N ILE A 40 14.73 11.30 -2.93
CA ILE A 40 14.46 9.91 -2.55
C ILE A 40 15.74 9.33 -1.95
N ALA A 41 15.64 8.71 -0.79
CA ALA A 41 16.79 8.00 -0.21
C ALA A 41 16.53 6.50 -0.23
N GLY A 42 17.42 5.74 -0.88
CA GLY A 42 17.28 4.31 -1.03
C GLY A 42 18.61 3.61 -1.25
N GLY A 43 18.65 2.29 -0.98
CA GLY A 43 19.82 1.44 -1.15
C GLY A 43 20.14 1.12 -2.61
N PRO A 44 21.17 0.27 -2.85
CA PRO A 44 21.61 -0.10 -4.20
C PRO A 44 20.52 -0.60 -5.14
N VAL A 45 19.51 -1.30 -4.61
CA VAL A 45 18.37 -1.82 -5.38
C VAL A 45 17.56 -0.74 -6.10
N TYR A 46 17.68 0.52 -5.68
CA TYR A 46 17.06 1.67 -6.34
C TYR A 46 17.72 1.99 -7.68
N GLY A 47 18.97 1.54 -7.93
CA GLY A 47 19.67 1.74 -9.19
C GLY A 47 19.69 3.21 -9.60
N ASP A 48 19.31 3.49 -10.85
CA ASP A 48 19.24 4.84 -11.42
C ASP A 48 17.79 5.36 -11.56
N ARG A 49 16.82 4.68 -10.95
CA ARG A 49 15.38 4.95 -11.14
C ARG A 49 14.99 6.41 -10.90
N PHE A 50 15.62 7.08 -9.94
CA PHE A 50 15.31 8.47 -9.59
C PHE A 50 16.41 9.48 -10.04
N GLY A 51 17.42 9.01 -10.79
CA GLY A 51 18.49 9.84 -11.34
C GLY A 51 19.14 10.74 -10.27
N ASN A 52 19.23 12.02 -10.57
CA ASN A 52 19.83 13.03 -9.67
C ASN A 52 18.97 13.35 -8.42
N LYS A 53 17.75 12.84 -8.33
CA LYS A 53 16.91 12.94 -7.13
C LYS A 53 17.22 11.87 -6.08
N LEU A 54 18.04 10.85 -6.42
CA LEU A 54 18.38 9.76 -5.51
C LEU A 54 19.54 10.12 -4.57
N ILE A 55 19.31 9.97 -3.26
CA ILE A 55 20.33 9.89 -2.22
C ILE A 55 20.65 8.42 -2.00
N ARG A 56 21.86 7.99 -2.34
CA ARG A 56 22.26 6.59 -2.25
C ARG A 56 22.56 6.19 -0.81
N LEU A 57 21.80 5.24 -0.27
CA LEU A 57 22.09 4.59 1.00
C LEU A 57 23.01 3.37 0.76
N PRO A 58 23.86 2.99 1.74
CA PRO A 58 24.92 2.03 1.51
C PRO A 58 24.47 0.57 1.31
N HIS A 59 23.27 0.19 1.76
CA HIS A 59 22.90 -1.23 1.84
C HIS A 59 21.45 -1.49 1.43
N ASP A 60 21.21 -2.70 0.93
CA ASP A 60 19.89 -3.30 0.79
C ASP A 60 19.60 -4.28 1.92
N TYR A 61 18.33 -4.41 2.25
CA TYR A 61 17.78 -5.52 3.03
C TYR A 61 17.54 -6.69 2.07
N ILE A 62 18.30 -7.76 2.18
CA ILE A 62 18.23 -8.89 1.28
C ILE A 62 17.33 -9.98 1.88
N VAL A 63 16.24 -10.32 1.20
CA VAL A 63 15.35 -11.42 1.58
C VAL A 63 16.13 -12.74 1.51
N GLY A 64 15.98 -13.58 2.53
CA GLY A 64 16.76 -14.83 2.66
C GLY A 64 18.14 -14.68 3.28
N SER A 65 18.65 -13.46 3.48
CA SER A 65 19.92 -13.22 4.19
C SER A 65 19.75 -13.29 5.71
N SER A 66 20.88 -13.38 6.45
CA SER A 66 20.83 -13.44 7.91
C SER A 66 20.18 -12.22 8.55
N ALA A 67 19.41 -12.43 9.61
CA ALA A 67 18.73 -11.36 10.34
C ALA A 67 19.70 -10.31 10.90
N VAL A 68 20.91 -10.72 11.30
CA VAL A 68 21.96 -9.82 11.82
C VAL A 68 22.46 -8.89 10.73
N ARG A 69 22.77 -9.42 9.54
CA ARG A 69 23.18 -8.63 8.37
C ARG A 69 22.13 -7.59 8.01
N ASN A 70 20.88 -8.02 7.90
CA ASN A 70 19.78 -7.14 7.54
C ASN A 70 19.50 -6.04 8.60
N LYS A 71 19.57 -6.39 9.89
CA LYS A 71 19.47 -5.39 10.97
C LYS A 71 20.61 -4.38 10.93
N ARG A 72 21.85 -4.83 10.66
CA ARG A 72 22.99 -3.94 10.51
C ARG A 72 22.86 -3.03 9.30
N ALA A 73 22.38 -3.55 8.17
CA ALA A 73 22.13 -2.77 6.95
C ALA A 73 21.17 -1.60 7.23
N VAL A 74 20.01 -1.88 7.82
CA VAL A 74 19.02 -0.83 8.17
C VAL A 74 19.62 0.20 9.13
N PHE A 75 20.35 -0.23 10.15
CA PHE A 75 21.00 0.68 11.10
C PHE A 75 22.01 1.61 10.41
N GLN A 76 22.83 1.08 9.50
CA GLN A 76 23.82 1.85 8.74
C GLN A 76 23.14 2.82 7.74
N ASN A 77 22.04 2.41 7.12
CA ASN A 77 21.24 3.26 6.24
C ASN A 77 20.66 4.46 7.01
N VAL A 78 20.07 4.24 8.19
CA VAL A 78 19.57 5.34 9.04
C VAL A 78 20.71 6.29 9.42
N ARG A 79 21.89 5.75 9.78
CA ARG A 79 23.06 6.58 10.09
C ARG A 79 23.51 7.41 8.89
N ALA A 80 23.58 6.81 7.69
CA ALA A 80 23.95 7.51 6.46
C ALA A 80 22.93 8.60 6.11
N LEU A 81 21.63 8.28 6.15
CA LEU A 81 20.55 9.22 5.92
C LEU A 81 20.65 10.45 6.85
N LEU A 82 20.81 10.22 8.16
CA LEU A 82 20.85 11.29 9.15
C LEU A 82 22.16 12.12 9.13
N ARG A 83 23.21 11.60 8.48
CA ARG A 83 24.43 12.38 8.19
C ARG A 83 24.22 13.29 6.98
N GLU A 84 23.54 12.81 5.96
CA GLU A 84 23.21 13.56 4.74
C GLU A 84 22.18 14.66 5.03
N ALA A 85 21.18 14.35 5.85
CA ALA A 85 20.14 15.29 6.22
C ALA A 85 20.66 16.30 7.24
N GLN A 86 20.40 17.58 6.96
CA GLN A 86 20.70 18.71 7.87
C GLN A 86 19.40 19.24 8.48
N ASP A 87 18.90 20.37 7.98
CA ASP A 87 17.62 20.97 8.41
C ASP A 87 16.46 20.49 7.56
N ASP A 88 16.51 19.22 7.18
CA ASP A 88 15.57 18.62 6.25
C ASP A 88 14.36 18.02 6.95
N VAL A 89 13.30 17.84 6.15
CA VAL A 89 12.15 17.03 6.53
C VAL A 89 12.34 15.62 5.94
N ILE A 90 12.36 14.61 6.80
CA ILE A 90 12.48 13.22 6.40
C ILE A 90 11.14 12.53 6.59
N VAL A 91 10.66 11.86 5.56
CA VAL A 91 9.55 10.90 5.61
C VAL A 91 10.12 9.49 5.50
N LEU A 92 10.07 8.75 6.60
CA LEU A 92 10.51 7.35 6.63
C LEU A 92 9.38 6.43 6.18
N GLN A 93 9.59 5.71 5.08
CA GLN A 93 8.62 4.76 4.54
C GLN A 93 8.58 3.43 5.30
N CYS A 94 9.69 3.02 5.90
CA CYS A 94 9.82 1.74 6.57
C CYS A 94 10.21 1.94 8.04
N SER A 95 9.23 2.20 8.85
CA SER A 95 9.43 2.55 10.26
C SER A 95 9.27 1.38 11.23
N ALA A 96 8.66 0.27 10.81
CA ALA A 96 8.38 -0.90 11.68
C ALA A 96 9.61 -1.76 12.04
N VAL A 97 10.82 -1.33 11.67
CA VAL A 97 12.06 -2.06 11.94
C VAL A 97 12.73 -1.55 13.20
N ALA A 98 12.89 -2.41 14.20
CA ALA A 98 13.45 -2.06 15.51
C ALA A 98 14.82 -1.36 15.43
N THR A 99 15.66 -1.74 14.48
CA THR A 99 16.98 -1.12 14.29
C THR A 99 16.94 0.27 13.70
N ALA A 100 15.86 0.63 12.99
CA ALA A 100 15.62 2.00 12.57
C ALA A 100 15.35 2.92 13.80
N TYR A 101 14.58 2.45 14.76
CA TYR A 101 14.34 3.17 16.01
C TYR A 101 15.64 3.42 16.80
N LEU A 102 16.49 2.40 16.88
CA LEU A 102 17.80 2.56 17.52
C LEU A 102 18.68 3.58 16.78
N GLY A 103 18.71 3.54 15.46
CA GLY A 103 19.42 4.50 14.62
C GLY A 103 18.93 5.93 14.85
N LEU A 104 17.61 6.15 14.89
CA LEU A 104 17.01 7.45 15.21
C LEU A 104 17.37 7.92 16.63
N ALA A 105 17.31 7.00 17.61
CA ALA A 105 17.65 7.33 18.99
C ALA A 105 19.09 7.83 19.14
N LEU A 106 20.03 7.24 18.39
CA LEU A 106 21.45 7.56 18.50
C LEU A 106 21.89 8.74 17.62
N PHE A 107 21.39 8.86 16.39
CA PHE A 107 21.98 9.74 15.39
C PHE A 107 21.12 10.94 14.99
N LYS A 108 19.81 10.95 15.31
CA LYS A 108 18.93 12.04 14.91
C LYS A 108 19.30 13.33 15.63
N LYS A 109 19.61 14.38 14.87
CA LYS A 109 19.87 15.74 15.34
C LYS A 109 18.57 16.47 15.68
N LYS A 110 18.66 17.54 16.45
CA LYS A 110 17.49 18.30 16.92
C LYS A 110 16.75 19.00 15.75
N GLU A 111 17.49 19.53 14.80
CA GLU A 111 17.02 20.39 13.71
C GLU A 111 16.24 19.59 12.65
N THR A 112 16.64 18.36 12.38
CA THR A 112 15.98 17.48 11.40
C THR A 112 14.59 17.07 11.87
N LYS A 113 13.55 17.29 11.06
CA LYS A 113 12.21 16.79 11.33
C LYS A 113 12.06 15.40 10.73
N VAL A 114 11.54 14.43 11.49
CA VAL A 114 11.35 13.05 11.03
C VAL A 114 9.90 12.65 11.21
N TYR A 115 9.23 12.35 10.11
CA TYR A 115 7.90 11.77 10.05
C TYR A 115 7.99 10.30 9.65
N ALA A 116 7.18 9.44 10.25
CA ALA A 116 7.20 8.02 9.97
C ALA A 116 5.88 7.57 9.36
N ILE A 117 5.93 6.96 8.17
CA ILE A 117 4.76 6.30 7.60
C ILE A 117 4.57 4.97 8.34
N GLN A 118 3.36 4.75 8.86
CA GLN A 118 2.99 3.56 9.59
C GLN A 118 1.77 2.91 8.94
N TYR A 119 1.99 1.79 8.28
CA TYR A 119 0.93 1.01 7.62
C TYR A 119 0.28 -0.02 8.55
N SER A 120 0.85 -0.22 9.73
CA SER A 120 0.33 -1.12 10.77
C SER A 120 0.85 -0.72 12.15
N ALA A 121 0.28 -1.31 13.21
CA ALA A 121 0.79 -1.20 14.57
C ALA A 121 1.98 -2.13 14.87
N ASP A 122 2.51 -2.86 13.87
CA ASP A 122 3.60 -3.83 14.04
C ASP A 122 4.90 -3.23 14.56
N GLY A 123 5.10 -1.94 14.37
CA GLY A 123 6.25 -1.21 14.90
C GLY A 123 6.32 -1.16 16.43
N VAL A 124 5.20 -1.44 17.11
CA VAL A 124 5.08 -1.39 18.58
C VAL A 124 4.37 -2.62 19.17
N ASN A 125 4.23 -3.71 18.41
CA ASN A 125 3.48 -4.89 18.80
C ASN A 125 4.20 -5.81 19.83
N SER A 126 5.50 -5.63 20.09
CA SER A 126 6.27 -6.41 21.07
C SER A 126 6.97 -5.54 22.11
N ALA A 127 7.29 -6.09 23.27
CA ALA A 127 7.97 -5.36 24.36
C ALA A 127 9.31 -4.75 23.88
N LEU A 128 10.11 -5.50 23.11
CA LEU A 128 11.37 -5.02 22.56
C LEU A 128 11.15 -3.84 21.62
N LYS A 129 10.20 -3.94 20.68
CA LYS A 129 9.92 -2.85 19.74
C LYS A 129 9.38 -1.62 20.46
N ARG A 130 8.49 -1.80 21.46
CA ARG A 130 8.00 -0.69 22.30
C ARG A 130 9.13 0.00 23.05
N GLY A 131 10.05 -0.78 23.65
CA GLY A 131 11.22 -0.22 24.33
C GLY A 131 12.12 0.60 23.41
N LEU A 132 12.47 0.06 22.25
CA LEU A 132 13.30 0.79 21.26
C LEU A 132 12.57 2.02 20.70
N TYR A 133 11.26 1.89 20.44
CA TYR A 133 10.46 3.05 20.03
C TYR A 133 10.42 4.13 21.09
N ALA A 134 10.27 3.79 22.36
CA ALA A 134 10.26 4.74 23.46
C ALA A 134 11.53 5.59 23.52
N LEU A 135 12.71 5.01 23.20
CA LEU A 135 13.98 5.73 23.14
C LEU A 135 14.03 6.83 22.06
N CYS A 136 13.35 6.61 20.93
CA CYS A 136 13.33 7.57 19.82
C CYS A 136 12.02 8.35 19.68
N ARG A 137 10.96 7.98 20.43
CA ARG A 137 9.62 8.56 20.28
C ARG A 137 9.60 10.08 20.22
N ARG A 138 10.32 10.75 21.13
CA ARG A 138 10.40 12.23 21.17
C ARG A 138 11.17 12.84 20.01
N LYS A 139 11.95 12.03 19.26
CA LYS A 139 12.70 12.45 18.09
C LYS A 139 11.89 12.29 16.78
N ILE A 140 10.75 11.61 16.83
CA ILE A 140 9.80 11.50 15.72
C ILE A 140 8.83 12.68 15.83
N SER A 141 8.77 13.50 14.79
CA SER A 141 7.94 14.71 14.74
C SER A 141 6.46 14.37 14.60
N GLY A 142 6.14 13.30 13.84
CA GLY A 142 4.79 12.84 13.67
C GLY A 142 4.69 11.52 12.91
N VAL A 143 3.48 10.98 12.83
CA VAL A 143 3.16 9.72 12.14
C VAL A 143 2.18 10.00 11.00
N ILE A 144 2.44 9.42 9.85
CA ILE A 144 1.54 9.42 8.69
C ILE A 144 0.94 8.03 8.62
N CYS A 145 -0.37 7.89 8.60
CA CYS A 145 -1.05 6.60 8.70
C CYS A 145 -2.40 6.59 7.96
N PRO A 146 -2.87 5.42 7.51
CA PRO A 146 -4.12 5.30 6.77
C PRO A 146 -5.37 5.40 7.65
N ASN A 147 -5.24 5.19 8.95
CA ASN A 147 -6.35 5.34 9.90
C ASN A 147 -5.86 5.76 11.30
N ALA A 148 -6.77 6.35 12.07
CA ALA A 148 -6.46 6.89 13.38
C ALA A 148 -6.07 5.82 14.41
N ALA A 149 -6.57 4.58 14.29
CA ALA A 149 -6.26 3.51 15.23
C ALA A 149 -4.78 3.09 15.14
N ILE A 150 -4.23 3.01 13.92
CA ILE A 150 -2.81 2.77 13.70
C ILE A 150 -1.99 3.94 14.28
N GLY A 151 -2.35 5.19 13.96
CA GLY A 151 -1.63 6.37 14.45
C GLY A 151 -1.61 6.48 15.97
N ALA A 152 -2.73 6.20 16.63
CA ALA A 152 -2.87 6.24 18.09
C ALA A 152 -1.90 5.27 18.80
N ALA A 153 -1.58 4.11 18.22
CA ALA A 153 -0.65 3.15 18.78
C ALA A 153 0.77 3.71 18.99
N TYR A 154 1.15 4.74 18.22
CA TYR A 154 2.46 5.38 18.31
C TYR A 154 2.49 6.59 19.24
N GLY A 155 1.34 7.13 19.64
CA GLY A 155 1.23 8.23 20.61
C GLY A 155 2.04 9.46 20.21
N ARG A 156 2.02 9.83 18.92
CA ARG A 156 2.63 11.04 18.36
C ARG A 156 1.58 11.83 17.59
N PRO A 157 1.79 13.12 17.31
CA PRO A 157 0.96 13.84 16.35
C PRO A 157 0.81 13.03 15.07
N MET A 158 -0.41 12.93 14.51
CA MET A 158 -0.67 12.08 13.35
C MET A 158 -1.35 12.84 12.23
N CYS A 159 -0.99 12.47 11.01
CA CYS A 159 -1.72 12.82 9.80
C CYS A 159 -2.38 11.55 9.26
N VAL A 160 -3.70 11.51 9.31
CA VAL A 160 -4.46 10.38 8.73
C VAL A 160 -4.76 10.75 7.29
N VAL A 161 -4.15 10.02 6.37
CA VAL A 161 -4.31 10.18 4.93
C VAL A 161 -4.24 8.81 4.26
N SER A 162 -4.79 8.71 3.06
CA SER A 162 -4.72 7.48 2.24
C SER A 162 -3.27 7.06 1.99
N ASP A 163 -3.03 5.75 1.83
CA ASP A 163 -1.68 5.23 1.51
C ASP A 163 -1.09 5.86 0.27
N TYR A 164 -1.92 6.01 -0.74
CA TYR A 164 -1.61 6.71 -1.97
C TYR A 164 -2.60 7.84 -2.15
N ILE A 165 -2.11 9.06 -2.13
CA ILE A 165 -2.90 10.23 -2.45
C ILE A 165 -2.89 10.38 -3.97
N SER A 166 -4.07 10.38 -4.58
CA SER A 166 -4.20 10.63 -6.01
C SER A 166 -3.79 12.07 -6.34
N THR A 167 -3.14 12.25 -7.48
CA THR A 167 -2.94 13.59 -8.07
C THR A 167 -4.22 14.19 -8.65
N GLY A 168 -5.37 13.52 -8.42
CA GLY A 168 -6.69 13.97 -8.87
C GLY A 168 -7.19 13.36 -10.18
N THR A 169 -6.36 12.57 -10.85
CA THR A 169 -6.70 12.00 -12.16
C THR A 169 -6.91 10.49 -12.05
N MET A 170 -8.16 10.07 -12.02
CA MET A 170 -8.50 8.67 -12.29
C MET A 170 -8.21 8.36 -13.76
N GLN A 171 -7.65 7.19 -14.06
CA GLN A 171 -7.50 6.75 -15.45
C GLN A 171 -8.88 6.61 -16.11
N PRO A 172 -9.01 6.92 -17.42
CA PRO A 172 -10.26 6.72 -18.13
C PRO A 172 -10.73 5.26 -17.98
N PRO A 173 -11.94 5.00 -17.42
CA PRO A 173 -12.42 3.64 -17.23
C PRO A 173 -12.71 2.97 -18.58
N VAL A 174 -12.49 1.66 -18.66
CA VAL A 174 -12.99 0.86 -19.78
C VAL A 174 -14.52 0.81 -19.69
N PRO A 175 -15.26 1.05 -20.79
CA PRO A 175 -16.72 0.97 -20.79
C PRO A 175 -17.24 -0.38 -20.29
N TYR A 176 -18.35 -0.40 -19.55
CA TYR A 176 -18.93 -1.59 -18.94
C TYR A 176 -19.10 -2.76 -19.91
N ALA A 177 -19.63 -2.50 -21.12
CA ALA A 177 -19.88 -3.51 -22.13
C ALA A 177 -18.59 -4.13 -22.73
N GLN A 178 -17.47 -3.42 -22.66
CA GLN A 178 -16.18 -3.87 -23.19
C GLN A 178 -15.36 -4.68 -22.19
N LYS A 179 -15.76 -4.74 -20.92
CA LYS A 179 -15.05 -5.48 -19.88
C LYS A 179 -15.22 -6.98 -20.06
N ARG A 180 -14.09 -7.71 -20.00
CA ARG A 180 -14.06 -9.17 -20.25
C ARG A 180 -14.56 -9.99 -19.08
N TYR A 181 -14.34 -9.51 -17.84
CA TYR A 181 -14.66 -10.25 -16.62
C TYR A 181 -15.69 -9.50 -15.80
N ASP A 182 -16.59 -10.25 -15.20
CA ASP A 182 -17.55 -9.68 -14.25
C ASP A 182 -16.87 -9.40 -12.92
N PHE A 183 -15.97 -10.30 -12.49
CA PHE A 183 -15.21 -10.17 -11.25
C PHE A 183 -13.75 -10.51 -11.46
N GLY A 184 -12.86 -9.80 -10.75
CA GLY A 184 -11.42 -10.04 -10.74
C GLY A 184 -10.85 -10.10 -9.32
N MET A 185 -9.90 -10.99 -9.10
CA MET A 185 -9.02 -11.03 -7.93
C MET A 185 -7.60 -10.90 -8.44
N VAL A 186 -7.02 -9.70 -8.30
CA VAL A 186 -5.75 -9.35 -8.97
C VAL A 186 -4.71 -8.90 -7.95
N GLY A 187 -3.47 -9.35 -8.12
CA GLY A 187 -2.31 -8.97 -7.30
C GLY A 187 -1.70 -10.14 -6.54
N LEU A 188 -0.86 -9.84 -5.54
CA LEU A 188 -0.26 -10.89 -4.71
C LEU A 188 -1.35 -11.65 -3.96
N ILE A 189 -1.38 -12.97 -4.13
CA ILE A 189 -2.37 -13.88 -3.54
C ILE A 189 -1.77 -14.49 -2.28
N THR A 190 -2.39 -14.22 -1.13
CA THR A 190 -2.04 -14.73 0.20
C THR A 190 -3.27 -15.30 0.89
N SER A 191 -3.08 -16.12 1.92
CA SER A 191 -4.16 -16.75 2.67
C SER A 191 -5.15 -15.75 3.27
N ASP A 192 -4.66 -14.58 3.74
CA ASP A 192 -5.50 -13.54 4.38
C ASP A 192 -6.40 -12.79 3.38
N LYS A 193 -6.22 -13.01 2.06
CA LYS A 193 -7.02 -12.33 1.04
C LYS A 193 -8.26 -13.11 0.60
N GLY A 194 -8.52 -14.27 1.20
CA GLY A 194 -9.74 -15.05 1.02
C GLY A 194 -10.09 -15.40 -0.43
N VAL A 195 -9.08 -15.51 -1.31
CA VAL A 195 -9.27 -15.76 -2.76
C VAL A 195 -9.91 -17.11 -2.99
N VAL A 196 -9.55 -18.14 -2.22
CA VAL A 196 -10.12 -19.49 -2.32
C VAL A 196 -11.60 -19.49 -1.98
N GLU A 197 -12.03 -18.78 -0.94
CA GLU A 197 -13.43 -18.66 -0.54
C GLU A 197 -14.25 -17.96 -1.64
N ALA A 198 -13.73 -16.87 -2.19
CA ALA A 198 -14.37 -16.15 -3.28
C ALA A 198 -14.47 -17.04 -4.55
N ALA A 199 -13.43 -17.81 -4.87
CA ALA A 199 -13.43 -18.76 -5.96
C ALA A 199 -14.50 -19.88 -5.75
N LYS A 200 -14.59 -20.44 -4.54
CA LYS A 200 -15.64 -21.42 -4.17
C LYS A 200 -17.05 -20.84 -4.38
N ARG A 201 -17.25 -19.57 -4.05
CA ARG A 201 -18.56 -18.89 -4.20
C ARG A 201 -18.93 -18.63 -5.65
N LEU A 202 -17.95 -18.36 -6.52
CA LEU A 202 -18.18 -17.95 -7.90
C LEU A 202 -18.00 -19.07 -8.93
N ARG A 203 -17.41 -20.22 -8.55
CA ARG A 203 -17.26 -21.36 -9.48
C ARG A 203 -18.61 -21.87 -9.95
N ASN A 204 -18.66 -22.28 -11.22
CA ASN A 204 -19.86 -22.84 -11.86
C ASN A 204 -21.07 -21.87 -11.87
N THR A 205 -20.83 -20.59 -11.75
CA THR A 205 -21.83 -19.53 -11.96
C THR A 205 -21.77 -19.02 -13.41
N PRO A 206 -22.76 -18.26 -13.88
CA PRO A 206 -22.70 -17.65 -15.22
C PRO A 206 -21.70 -16.50 -15.35
N TYR A 207 -21.05 -16.09 -14.26
CA TYR A 207 -20.17 -14.94 -14.22
C TYR A 207 -18.74 -15.30 -14.64
N ARG A 208 -18.12 -14.45 -15.46
CA ARG A 208 -16.72 -14.58 -15.87
C ARG A 208 -15.81 -14.03 -14.80
N VAL A 209 -14.89 -14.85 -14.31
CA VAL A 209 -14.01 -14.51 -13.20
C VAL A 209 -12.55 -14.60 -13.63
N LEU A 210 -11.74 -13.61 -13.28
CA LEU A 210 -10.29 -13.60 -13.42
C LEU A 210 -9.65 -13.74 -12.04
N ILE A 211 -8.71 -14.67 -11.88
CA ILE A 211 -7.81 -14.74 -10.73
C ILE A 211 -6.40 -14.63 -11.27
N ALA A 212 -5.73 -13.49 -10.99
CA ALA A 212 -4.45 -13.17 -11.61
C ALA A 212 -3.44 -12.61 -10.62
N GLY A 213 -2.25 -13.22 -10.59
CA GLY A 213 -1.15 -12.79 -9.74
C GLY A 213 -0.37 -13.93 -9.12
N ARG A 214 0.80 -13.62 -8.57
CA ARG A 214 1.66 -14.61 -7.93
C ARG A 214 1.05 -15.08 -6.61
N VAL A 215 0.97 -16.39 -6.41
CA VAL A 215 0.62 -16.99 -5.11
C VAL A 215 1.88 -17.06 -4.24
N GLN A 216 1.76 -16.66 -2.98
CA GLN A 216 2.90 -16.61 -2.05
C GLN A 216 3.20 -17.99 -1.45
N GLU A 217 2.16 -18.75 -1.12
CA GLU A 217 2.28 -20.05 -0.43
C GLU A 217 1.92 -21.21 -1.38
N ALA A 218 2.82 -22.19 -1.55
CA ALA A 218 2.57 -23.35 -2.42
C ALA A 218 1.32 -24.17 -2.03
N PRO A 219 0.97 -24.38 -0.75
CA PRO A 219 -0.28 -25.05 -0.38
C PRO A 219 -1.51 -24.30 -0.83
N LEU A 220 -1.50 -22.95 -0.75
CA LEU A 220 -2.59 -22.11 -1.20
C LEU A 220 -2.79 -22.19 -2.73
N GLU A 221 -1.69 -22.24 -3.48
CA GLU A 221 -1.75 -22.44 -4.94
C GLU A 221 -2.39 -23.77 -5.29
N THR A 222 -1.98 -24.86 -4.61
CA THR A 222 -2.54 -26.19 -4.80
C THR A 222 -4.04 -26.21 -4.52
N GLU A 223 -4.48 -25.62 -3.41
CA GLU A 223 -5.91 -25.53 -3.07
C GLU A 223 -6.69 -24.72 -4.11
N LEU A 224 -6.14 -23.57 -4.51
CA LEU A 224 -6.81 -22.69 -5.49
C LEU A 224 -6.97 -23.40 -6.85
N ARG A 225 -5.93 -24.08 -7.33
CA ARG A 225 -6.00 -24.87 -8.56
C ARG A 225 -7.05 -25.99 -8.45
N ALA A 226 -7.10 -26.71 -7.32
CA ALA A 226 -8.10 -27.74 -7.07
C ALA A 226 -9.53 -27.20 -7.06
N VAL A 227 -9.75 -26.06 -6.41
CA VAL A 227 -11.08 -25.40 -6.37
C VAL A 227 -11.53 -24.96 -7.76
N CYS A 228 -10.63 -24.47 -8.58
CA CYS A 228 -10.94 -23.97 -9.92
C CYS A 228 -10.93 -25.06 -10.99
N ALA A 229 -10.50 -26.28 -10.67
CA ALA A 229 -10.47 -27.39 -11.61
C ALA A 229 -11.87 -27.65 -12.19
N GLY A 230 -11.97 -27.65 -13.54
CA GLY A 230 -13.22 -27.86 -14.27
C GLY A 230 -14.21 -26.68 -14.28
N ALA A 231 -13.91 -25.60 -13.58
CA ALA A 231 -14.73 -24.37 -13.61
C ALA A 231 -14.46 -23.57 -14.89
N LYS A 232 -15.33 -23.71 -15.89
CA LYS A 232 -15.18 -23.07 -17.21
C LYS A 232 -15.28 -21.54 -17.18
N ASN A 233 -15.80 -20.99 -16.10
CA ASN A 233 -16.04 -19.55 -15.93
C ASN A 233 -14.92 -18.83 -15.17
N ILE A 234 -13.89 -19.55 -14.69
CA ILE A 234 -12.75 -18.96 -13.95
C ILE A 234 -11.47 -19.11 -14.79
N GLU A 235 -10.86 -17.97 -15.09
CA GLU A 235 -9.52 -17.91 -15.71
C GLU A 235 -8.47 -17.72 -14.62
N LEU A 236 -7.46 -18.62 -14.58
CA LEU A 236 -6.32 -18.55 -13.64
C LEU A 236 -5.06 -18.13 -14.36
N ARG A 237 -4.41 -17.06 -13.86
CA ARG A 237 -3.07 -16.58 -14.25
C ARG A 237 -2.21 -16.47 -13.01
N LEU A 238 -1.70 -17.59 -12.50
CA LEU A 238 -0.97 -17.67 -11.23
C LEU A 238 0.54 -17.44 -11.44
N GLU A 239 0.89 -16.27 -11.94
CA GLU A 239 2.25 -15.87 -12.25
C GLU A 239 2.52 -14.42 -11.81
N TYR A 240 3.78 -14.01 -11.83
CA TYR A 240 4.13 -12.60 -11.65
C TYR A 240 3.63 -11.80 -12.86
N LEU A 241 2.82 -10.81 -12.61
CA LEU A 241 2.32 -9.91 -13.65
C LEU A 241 3.29 -8.73 -13.84
N SER A 242 3.64 -8.43 -15.09
CA SER A 242 4.26 -7.17 -15.41
C SER A 242 3.31 -5.99 -15.07
N GLU A 243 3.84 -4.79 -14.96
CA GLU A 243 3.02 -3.60 -14.67
C GLU A 243 1.87 -3.42 -15.69
N ALA A 244 2.16 -3.60 -16.98
CA ALA A 244 1.15 -3.53 -18.03
C ALA A 244 0.10 -4.65 -17.94
N ALA A 245 0.52 -5.90 -17.64
CA ALA A 245 -0.40 -7.02 -17.48
C ALA A 245 -1.28 -6.86 -16.22
N TYR A 246 -0.73 -6.30 -15.14
CA TYR A 246 -1.46 -5.99 -13.91
C TYR A 246 -2.50 -4.88 -14.16
N ASP A 247 -2.11 -3.80 -14.86
CA ASP A 247 -3.01 -2.74 -15.26
C ASP A 247 -4.18 -3.25 -16.08
N GLU A 248 -3.89 -4.01 -17.13
CA GLU A 248 -4.89 -4.61 -18.01
C GLU A 248 -5.82 -5.57 -17.23
N ALA A 249 -5.28 -6.44 -16.38
CA ALA A 249 -6.06 -7.39 -15.59
C ALA A 249 -7.11 -6.69 -14.72
N ILE A 250 -6.75 -5.58 -14.06
CA ILE A 250 -7.70 -4.80 -13.25
C ILE A 250 -8.74 -4.13 -14.16
N ARG A 251 -8.32 -3.43 -15.20
CA ARG A 251 -9.21 -2.62 -16.06
C ARG A 251 -10.25 -3.45 -16.80
N GLN A 252 -9.94 -4.72 -17.09
CA GLN A 252 -10.85 -5.65 -17.77
C GLN A 252 -11.91 -6.27 -16.87
N CYS A 253 -11.89 -5.98 -15.56
CA CYS A 253 -12.90 -6.43 -14.60
C CYS A 253 -13.99 -5.37 -14.40
N ARG A 254 -15.27 -5.79 -14.32
CA ARG A 254 -16.37 -4.92 -13.89
C ARG A 254 -16.21 -4.58 -12.43
N TYR A 255 -15.86 -5.54 -11.60
CA TYR A 255 -15.58 -5.40 -10.17
C TYR A 255 -14.32 -6.15 -9.79
N CYS A 256 -13.54 -5.61 -8.86
CA CYS A 256 -12.47 -6.37 -8.21
C CYS A 256 -12.92 -6.82 -6.82
N ILE A 257 -12.63 -8.10 -6.48
CA ILE A 257 -12.96 -8.68 -5.19
C ILE A 257 -11.76 -8.63 -4.26
N LEU A 258 -11.96 -8.06 -3.07
CA LEU A 258 -11.01 -8.01 -1.96
C LEU A 258 -11.65 -8.63 -0.71
N ASN A 259 -11.56 -9.96 -0.59
CA ASN A 259 -12.17 -10.71 0.51
C ASN A 259 -11.20 -10.85 1.70
N TYR A 260 -10.83 -9.72 2.30
CA TYR A 260 -9.86 -9.68 3.39
C TYR A 260 -10.38 -10.32 4.68
N SER A 261 -9.52 -11.04 5.38
CA SER A 261 -9.82 -11.56 6.72
C SER A 261 -9.90 -10.43 7.76
N GLU A 262 -10.51 -10.71 8.92
CA GLU A 262 -10.57 -9.74 10.03
C GLU A 262 -9.17 -9.28 10.48
N ASN A 263 -8.18 -10.15 10.41
CA ASN A 263 -6.78 -9.83 10.74
C ASN A 263 -6.20 -8.73 9.84
N TYR A 264 -6.78 -8.55 8.66
CA TYR A 264 -6.37 -7.50 7.72
C TYR A 264 -6.89 -6.11 8.13
N SER A 265 -7.80 -5.99 9.09
CA SER A 265 -8.43 -4.72 9.51
C SER A 265 -7.43 -3.67 10.03
N LEU A 266 -6.27 -4.10 10.53
CA LEU A 266 -5.20 -3.21 11.01
C LEU A 266 -4.03 -3.08 10.02
N HIS A 267 -4.26 -3.48 8.76
CA HIS A 267 -3.28 -3.35 7.68
C HIS A 267 -3.80 -2.39 6.62
N SER A 268 -2.89 -1.83 5.88
CA SER A 268 -3.19 -1.09 4.68
C SER A 268 -3.04 -1.95 3.44
N SER A 269 -3.70 -1.58 2.36
CA SER A 269 -3.64 -2.30 1.10
C SER A 269 -3.51 -1.36 -0.10
N GLY A 270 -2.32 -1.28 -0.67
CA GLY A 270 -2.09 -0.52 -1.90
C GLY A 270 -2.97 -0.97 -3.08
N VAL A 271 -3.34 -2.25 -3.13
CA VAL A 271 -4.22 -2.81 -4.17
C VAL A 271 -5.59 -2.13 -4.21
N VAL A 272 -6.10 -1.65 -3.07
CA VAL A 272 -7.35 -0.85 -3.02
C VAL A 272 -7.23 0.37 -3.93
N PHE A 273 -6.15 1.12 -3.78
CA PHE A 273 -5.92 2.34 -4.55
C PHE A 273 -5.59 2.05 -6.01
N ASP A 274 -4.82 0.98 -6.27
CA ASP A 274 -4.55 0.51 -7.62
C ASP A 274 -5.84 0.24 -8.41
N ILE A 275 -6.83 -0.39 -7.76
CA ILE A 275 -8.14 -0.68 -8.34
C ILE A 275 -8.93 0.61 -8.57
N LEU A 276 -9.03 1.46 -7.54
CA LEU A 276 -9.83 2.69 -7.60
C LEU A 276 -9.29 3.68 -8.63
N PHE A 277 -7.97 3.87 -8.71
CA PHE A 277 -7.38 4.81 -9.67
C PHE A 277 -7.57 4.37 -11.12
N ARG A 278 -7.90 3.10 -11.36
CA ARG A 278 -8.29 2.55 -12.66
C ARG A 278 -9.80 2.59 -12.92
N GLY A 279 -10.56 3.22 -12.02
CA GLY A 279 -12.01 3.38 -12.14
C GLY A 279 -12.77 2.06 -12.01
N VAL A 280 -12.25 1.11 -11.24
CA VAL A 280 -12.90 -0.19 -11.02
C VAL A 280 -13.51 -0.24 -9.62
N PRO A 281 -14.81 -0.51 -9.47
CA PRO A 281 -15.45 -0.66 -8.17
C PRO A 281 -14.98 -1.92 -7.44
N ILE A 282 -15.01 -1.84 -6.10
CA ILE A 282 -14.56 -2.92 -5.23
C ILE A 282 -15.74 -3.66 -4.62
N VAL A 283 -15.66 -4.99 -4.63
CA VAL A 283 -16.49 -5.87 -3.79
C VAL A 283 -15.59 -6.44 -2.71
N GLY A 284 -15.96 -6.34 -1.45
CA GLY A 284 -15.06 -6.84 -0.41
C GLY A 284 -15.73 -7.22 0.90
N SER A 285 -14.94 -7.83 1.77
CA SER A 285 -15.34 -8.10 3.16
C SER A 285 -15.46 -6.79 3.94
N ARG A 286 -16.39 -6.74 4.90
CA ARG A 286 -16.51 -5.60 5.81
C ARG A 286 -15.37 -5.65 6.82
N CYS A 287 -14.33 -4.88 6.57
CA CYS A 287 -13.16 -4.76 7.44
C CYS A 287 -12.63 -3.31 7.46
N GLY A 288 -11.76 -2.99 8.44
CA GLY A 288 -11.21 -1.64 8.60
C GLY A 288 -10.50 -1.10 7.35
N THR A 289 -9.78 -1.96 6.62
CA THR A 289 -9.08 -1.61 5.38
C THR A 289 -10.02 -1.17 4.25
N LEU A 290 -11.24 -1.70 4.20
CA LEU A 290 -12.24 -1.39 3.18
C LEU A 290 -13.34 -0.45 3.68
N GLN A 291 -13.24 0.12 4.88
CA GLN A 291 -14.23 1.04 5.42
C GLN A 291 -14.48 2.24 4.49
N MET A 292 -13.44 2.73 3.81
CA MET A 292 -13.55 3.81 2.84
C MET A 292 -14.41 3.46 1.62
N VAL A 293 -14.44 2.18 1.22
CA VAL A 293 -15.27 1.69 0.10
C VAL A 293 -16.75 1.87 0.44
N GLU A 294 -17.15 1.51 1.66
CA GLU A 294 -18.53 1.69 2.14
C GLU A 294 -18.87 3.17 2.36
N ALA A 295 -17.99 3.91 3.04
CA ALA A 295 -18.21 5.32 3.39
C ALA A 295 -18.35 6.25 2.18
N ASN A 296 -17.70 5.94 1.07
CA ASN A 296 -17.73 6.75 -0.14
C ASN A 296 -18.50 6.09 -1.30
N GLU A 297 -19.21 4.98 -1.04
CA GLU A 297 -19.92 4.20 -2.06
C GLU A 297 -19.05 3.90 -3.30
N LEU A 298 -17.83 3.36 -3.07
CA LEU A 298 -16.89 3.00 -4.14
C LEU A 298 -17.06 1.56 -4.63
N GLY A 299 -18.12 0.91 -4.18
CA GLY A 299 -18.44 -0.47 -4.45
C GLY A 299 -19.35 -1.06 -3.38
N LYS A 300 -19.18 -2.34 -3.06
CA LYS A 300 -20.03 -3.06 -2.09
C LYS A 300 -19.20 -3.85 -1.09
N THR A 301 -19.48 -3.69 0.20
CA THR A 301 -18.95 -4.57 1.24
C THR A 301 -20.00 -5.54 1.74
N VAL A 302 -19.59 -6.74 2.10
CA VAL A 302 -20.42 -7.81 2.67
C VAL A 302 -19.79 -8.33 3.96
N SER A 303 -20.61 -8.80 4.90
CA SER A 303 -20.09 -9.35 6.16
C SER A 303 -19.37 -10.69 5.94
N ARG A 304 -19.89 -11.52 5.02
CA ARG A 304 -19.29 -12.79 4.64
C ARG A 304 -19.42 -12.96 3.11
N MET A 305 -18.46 -13.59 2.48
CA MET A 305 -18.50 -13.86 1.03
C MET A 305 -19.73 -14.70 0.64
N ALA A 306 -20.25 -15.52 1.56
CA ALA A 306 -21.49 -16.26 1.34
C ALA A 306 -22.72 -15.36 1.13
N ASP A 307 -22.71 -14.15 1.70
CA ASP A 307 -23.81 -13.18 1.58
C ASP A 307 -23.67 -12.32 0.31
N PHE A 308 -22.65 -12.58 -0.50
CA PHE A 308 -22.42 -11.87 -1.76
C PHE A 308 -23.46 -12.29 -2.81
N ALA A 309 -24.20 -11.31 -3.32
CA ALA A 309 -25.24 -11.46 -4.34
C ALA A 309 -24.81 -10.77 -5.65
N PRO A 310 -24.04 -11.46 -6.52
CA PRO A 310 -23.45 -10.90 -7.73
C PRO A 310 -24.48 -10.26 -8.68
N GLU A 311 -25.66 -10.85 -8.81
CA GLU A 311 -26.74 -10.41 -9.68
C GLU A 311 -27.22 -8.98 -9.40
N ARG A 312 -27.07 -8.51 -8.17
CA ARG A 312 -27.45 -7.15 -7.77
C ARG A 312 -26.46 -6.07 -8.20
N LEU A 313 -25.28 -6.47 -8.64
CA LEU A 313 -24.20 -5.56 -9.01
C LEU A 313 -24.00 -5.47 -10.52
N LEU A 314 -24.41 -6.49 -11.28
CA LEU A 314 -24.18 -6.58 -12.72
C LEU A 314 -25.21 -5.79 -13.55
N ASP A 315 -25.67 -4.68 -13.00
CA ASP A 315 -26.43 -3.65 -13.69
C ASP A 315 -25.48 -2.50 -14.05
N GLU A 316 -25.53 -2.05 -15.31
CA GLU A 316 -24.62 -0.99 -15.81
C GLU A 316 -24.85 0.34 -15.08
N ALA A 317 -26.07 0.70 -14.74
CA ALA A 317 -26.38 1.94 -14.04
C ALA A 317 -25.81 1.91 -12.59
N VAL A 318 -25.86 0.74 -11.95
CA VAL A 318 -25.24 0.52 -10.62
C VAL A 318 -23.73 0.64 -10.70
N HIS A 319 -23.10 -0.02 -11.68
CA HIS A 319 -21.67 0.07 -11.92
C HIS A 319 -21.23 1.53 -12.18
N ASP A 320 -21.91 2.23 -13.08
CA ASP A 320 -21.57 3.61 -13.44
C ASP A 320 -21.73 4.57 -12.28
N ARG A 321 -22.68 4.34 -11.38
CA ARG A 321 -22.79 5.11 -10.13
C ARG A 321 -21.53 4.96 -9.30
N TYR A 322 -21.02 3.75 -9.11
CA TYR A 322 -19.76 3.51 -8.38
C TYR A 322 -18.57 4.18 -9.08
N VAL A 323 -18.48 4.07 -10.40
CA VAL A 323 -17.40 4.72 -11.18
C VAL A 323 -17.43 6.25 -11.00
N ARG A 324 -18.61 6.87 -11.04
CA ARG A 324 -18.74 8.31 -10.75
C ARG A 324 -18.30 8.68 -9.33
N ASN A 325 -18.63 7.84 -8.36
CA ASN A 325 -18.22 8.08 -6.98
C ASN A 325 -16.71 7.92 -6.82
N ILE A 326 -16.08 6.94 -7.49
CA ILE A 326 -14.64 6.77 -7.53
C ILE A 326 -13.96 8.03 -8.12
N ALA A 327 -14.49 8.59 -9.21
CA ALA A 327 -13.97 9.82 -9.80
C ALA A 327 -14.02 11.00 -8.80
N ARG A 328 -15.14 11.17 -8.09
CA ARG A 328 -15.28 12.19 -7.03
C ARG A 328 -14.29 11.95 -5.87
N TYR A 329 -14.16 10.70 -5.47
CA TYR A 329 -13.20 10.31 -4.43
C TYR A 329 -11.76 10.65 -4.85
N CYS A 330 -11.35 10.32 -6.07
CA CYS A 330 -10.02 10.70 -6.58
C CYS A 330 -9.82 12.23 -6.59
N GLN A 331 -10.85 13.00 -6.97
CA GLN A 331 -10.79 14.47 -6.95
C GLN A 331 -10.67 15.02 -5.52
N SER A 332 -11.34 14.41 -4.53
CA SER A 332 -11.26 14.84 -3.13
C SER A 332 -9.88 14.64 -2.50
N GLN A 333 -9.03 13.83 -3.11
CA GLN A 333 -7.66 13.56 -2.64
C GLN A 333 -6.77 14.82 -2.63
N ALA A 334 -7.13 15.86 -3.38
CA ALA A 334 -6.43 17.14 -3.31
C ALA A 334 -6.41 17.71 -1.88
N GLN A 335 -7.49 17.53 -1.11
CA GLN A 335 -7.56 17.96 0.29
C GLN A 335 -6.62 17.14 1.19
N GLU A 336 -6.46 15.86 0.94
CA GLU A 336 -5.49 15.02 1.67
C GLU A 336 -4.05 15.44 1.37
N ARG A 337 -3.76 15.82 0.11
CA ARG A 337 -2.46 16.38 -0.27
C ARG A 337 -2.14 17.65 0.53
N GLU A 338 -3.08 18.60 0.58
CA GLU A 338 -2.91 19.84 1.33
C GLU A 338 -2.71 19.57 2.83
N LYS A 339 -3.52 18.71 3.41
CA LYS A 339 -3.40 18.26 4.80
C LYS A 339 -2.02 17.65 5.09
N LEU A 340 -1.54 16.78 4.20
CA LEU A 340 -0.22 16.17 4.35
C LEU A 340 0.89 17.21 4.20
N ARG A 341 0.78 18.11 3.22
CA ARG A 341 1.74 19.20 3.04
C ARG A 341 1.85 20.09 4.30
N ASP A 342 0.71 20.51 4.83
CA ASP A 342 0.68 21.36 6.03
C ASP A 342 1.29 20.65 7.24
N PHE A 343 0.98 19.36 7.42
CA PHE A 343 1.58 18.56 8.48
C PHE A 343 3.10 18.43 8.36
N LEU A 344 3.64 18.26 7.15
CA LEU A 344 5.08 18.15 6.92
C LEU A 344 5.81 19.50 7.08
N THR A 345 5.17 20.61 6.70
CA THR A 345 5.80 21.93 6.70
C THR A 345 5.69 22.64 8.05
N ARG A 346 4.46 22.71 8.59
CA ARG A 346 4.18 23.45 9.83
C ARG A 346 4.38 22.60 11.09
N GLY A 347 4.32 21.28 10.96
CA GLY A 347 4.18 20.34 12.06
C GLY A 347 2.72 20.14 12.45
N ALA A 348 2.49 19.33 13.50
CA ALA A 348 1.16 19.27 14.07
C ALA A 348 0.84 20.66 14.67
N ALA A 349 -0.29 21.23 14.35
CA ALA A 349 -0.84 22.32 15.13
C ALA A 349 -0.97 21.79 16.58
N GLU A 350 -0.39 22.53 17.54
CA GLU A 350 -0.47 22.21 18.96
C GLU A 350 -1.92 22.14 19.45
#